data_4c936aa6bc466348a191c2ad27d3d44d
#
_entry.id   4c936aa6bc466348a191c2ad27d3d44d
#
_cell.length_a   1.000
_cell.length_b   1.000
_cell.length_c   1.000
_cell.angle_alpha   90.00
_cell.angle_beta   90.00
_cell.angle_gamma   90.00
#
_symmetry.space_group_name_H-M   'P 1'
#
loop_
_entity.id
_entity.type
_entity.pdbx_description
1 polymer ?
#
loop_
_entity_poly.entity_id
_entity_poly.type
_entity_poly.pdbx_seq_one_letter_code
_entity_poly.pdbx_strand_id
1 'polypeptide(L)'
;KIQKKYKGKNNDTAAMQKMQEETQAVYQKYGVSPTGSCVQLAIQFPILMALYQVIYKIPAYVGSVRDILASAVTSITGVNGYTDILQQFITDNKMTRVQLIMDGSKATSNSVTDFLYALSPSQWKTLAETSQFAGFTDTLNSTAKEISHVQNFFGLNIADQPLTYIKAAFVGGSALLAIVAILIPILA
;
A
#
# COMPACT_ATOMS: atom_id res chain seq x y z
N LYS A 1 -2.45 -25.99 -32.59
CA LYS A 1 -2.94 -26.24 -33.96
C LYS A 1 -4.26 -25.53 -34.23
N ILE A 2 -5.26 -25.54 -33.32
CA ILE A 2 -6.60 -24.91 -33.50
C ILE A 2 -6.47 -23.41 -33.77
N GLN A 3 -5.74 -22.66 -32.96
CA GLN A 3 -5.53 -21.20 -33.12
C GLN A 3 -4.91 -20.86 -34.51
N LYS A 4 -4.03 -21.71 -35.03
CA LYS A 4 -3.42 -21.53 -36.35
C LYS A 4 -4.44 -21.70 -37.50
N LYS A 5 -5.43 -22.60 -37.34
CA LYS A 5 -6.50 -22.88 -38.30
C LYS A 5 -7.46 -21.68 -38.45
N TYR A 6 -7.67 -20.92 -37.39
CA TYR A 6 -8.58 -19.78 -37.32
C TYR A 6 -7.89 -18.41 -37.35
N LYS A 7 -6.56 -18.40 -37.56
CA LYS A 7 -5.78 -17.15 -37.63
C LYS A 7 -6.24 -16.33 -38.86
N GLY A 8 -6.70 -15.10 -38.59
CA GLY A 8 -7.21 -14.18 -39.63
C GLY A 8 -8.73 -14.15 -39.81
N LYS A 9 -9.49 -14.97 -39.03
CA LYS A 9 -10.96 -15.00 -39.08
C LYS A 9 -11.60 -14.41 -37.81
N ASN A 10 -10.90 -13.46 -37.15
CA ASN A 10 -11.32 -12.87 -35.85
C ASN A 10 -12.63 -12.06 -35.94
N ASN A 11 -13.07 -11.67 -37.16
CA ASN A 11 -14.30 -10.93 -37.37
C ASN A 11 -15.49 -11.82 -37.79
N ASP A 12 -15.28 -13.14 -37.90
CA ASP A 12 -16.32 -14.09 -38.24
C ASP A 12 -16.83 -14.82 -36.99
N THR A 13 -18.03 -14.44 -36.54
CA THR A 13 -18.65 -14.98 -35.32
C THR A 13 -18.83 -16.51 -35.41
N ALA A 14 -19.14 -17.05 -36.61
CA ALA A 14 -19.30 -18.48 -36.83
C ALA A 14 -17.96 -19.23 -36.75
N ALA A 15 -16.87 -18.61 -37.21
CA ALA A 15 -15.53 -19.16 -37.09
C ALA A 15 -15.04 -19.15 -35.61
N MET A 16 -15.40 -18.11 -34.85
CA MET A 16 -15.10 -18.02 -33.39
C MET A 16 -15.85 -19.09 -32.58
N GLN A 17 -17.14 -19.32 -32.89
CA GLN A 17 -17.92 -20.38 -32.23
C GLN A 17 -17.31 -21.77 -32.49
N LYS A 18 -17.00 -22.09 -33.75
CA LYS A 18 -16.34 -23.37 -34.09
C LYS A 18 -14.97 -23.53 -33.40
N MET A 19 -14.21 -22.46 -33.28
CA MET A 19 -12.92 -22.49 -32.55
C MET A 19 -13.14 -22.80 -31.06
N GLN A 20 -14.17 -22.24 -30.44
CA GLN A 20 -14.53 -22.53 -29.06
C GLN A 20 -14.98 -23.98 -28.88
N GLU A 21 -15.83 -24.49 -29.74
CA GLU A 21 -16.31 -25.89 -29.75
C GLU A 21 -15.13 -26.87 -29.89
N GLU A 22 -14.26 -26.65 -30.88
CA GLU A 22 -13.05 -27.50 -31.07
C GLU A 22 -12.12 -27.44 -29.86
N THR A 23 -12.00 -26.26 -29.21
CA THR A 23 -11.18 -26.08 -28.03
C THR A 23 -11.80 -26.81 -26.82
N GLN A 24 -13.13 -26.70 -26.63
CA GLN A 24 -13.86 -27.44 -25.59
C GLN A 24 -13.76 -28.96 -25.77
N ALA A 25 -13.89 -29.45 -27.02
CA ALA A 25 -13.75 -30.86 -27.31
C ALA A 25 -12.37 -31.41 -26.96
N VAL A 26 -11.32 -30.61 -27.17
CA VAL A 26 -9.95 -30.97 -26.72
C VAL A 26 -9.85 -31.02 -25.21
N TYR A 27 -10.39 -30.05 -24.49
CA TYR A 27 -10.38 -30.05 -23.01
C TYR A 27 -11.13 -31.25 -22.42
N GLN A 28 -12.29 -31.59 -23.02
CA GLN A 28 -13.06 -32.78 -22.60
C GLN A 28 -12.30 -34.07 -22.88
N LYS A 29 -11.63 -34.16 -24.03
CA LYS A 29 -10.82 -35.33 -24.39
C LYS A 29 -9.65 -35.60 -23.43
N TYR A 30 -9.07 -34.55 -22.90
CA TYR A 30 -7.95 -34.65 -21.94
C TYR A 30 -8.39 -34.58 -20.47
N GLY A 31 -9.70 -34.51 -20.18
CA GLY A 31 -10.23 -34.44 -18.83
C GLY A 31 -9.84 -33.16 -18.06
N VAL A 32 -9.46 -32.11 -18.77
CA VAL A 32 -9.04 -30.83 -18.18
C VAL A 32 -10.16 -29.81 -18.27
N SER A 33 -10.59 -29.27 -17.14
CA SER A 33 -11.58 -28.21 -17.12
C SER A 33 -10.89 -26.84 -17.18
N PRO A 34 -11.21 -25.98 -18.19
CA PRO A 34 -10.69 -24.62 -18.21
C PRO A 34 -11.19 -23.77 -17.04
N THR A 35 -12.29 -24.17 -16.40
CA THR A 35 -12.86 -23.50 -15.21
C THR A 35 -12.17 -23.89 -13.92
N GLY A 36 -11.39 -24.98 -13.86
CA GLY A 36 -10.71 -25.42 -12.63
C GLY A 36 -9.75 -24.38 -12.07
N SER A 37 -9.00 -23.71 -12.93
CA SER A 37 -8.09 -22.62 -12.54
C SER A 37 -8.85 -21.36 -12.07
N CYS A 38 -10.03 -21.09 -12.64
CA CYS A 38 -10.86 -19.95 -12.23
C CYS A 38 -11.48 -20.15 -10.85
N VAL A 39 -11.86 -21.39 -10.50
CA VAL A 39 -12.39 -21.73 -9.18
C VAL A 39 -11.31 -21.56 -8.11
N GLN A 40 -10.08 -21.98 -8.38
CA GLN A 40 -8.96 -21.78 -7.49
C GLN A 40 -8.68 -20.28 -7.25
N LEU A 41 -8.68 -19.47 -8.31
CA LEU A 41 -8.54 -18.01 -8.23
C LEU A 41 -9.69 -17.37 -7.43
N ALA A 42 -10.93 -17.82 -7.64
CA ALA A 42 -12.10 -17.31 -6.94
C ALA A 42 -12.04 -17.56 -5.42
N ILE A 43 -11.47 -18.69 -4.99
CA ILE A 43 -11.24 -18.99 -3.56
C ILE A 43 -10.03 -18.24 -3.02
N GLN A 44 -8.97 -18.13 -3.80
CA GLN A 44 -7.73 -17.48 -3.39
C GLN A 44 -7.88 -15.96 -3.24
N PHE A 45 -8.69 -15.31 -4.11
CA PHE A 45 -8.83 -13.86 -4.14
C PHE A 45 -9.36 -13.25 -2.83
N PRO A 46 -10.44 -13.78 -2.19
CA PRO A 46 -10.90 -13.30 -0.89
C PRO A 46 -9.84 -13.46 0.21
N ILE A 47 -9.08 -14.55 0.18
CA ILE A 47 -8.01 -14.82 1.16
C ILE A 47 -6.88 -13.79 0.99
N LEU A 48 -6.45 -13.53 -0.24
CA LEU A 48 -5.45 -12.50 -0.53
C LEU A 48 -5.94 -11.11 -0.14
N MET A 49 -7.23 -10.78 -0.40
CA MET A 49 -7.82 -9.50 -0.01
C MET A 49 -7.83 -9.32 1.53
N ALA A 50 -8.21 -10.36 2.27
CA ALA A 50 -8.19 -10.34 3.73
C ALA A 50 -6.76 -10.19 4.26
N LEU A 51 -5.80 -10.96 3.72
CA LEU A 51 -4.40 -10.88 4.09
C LEU A 51 -3.82 -9.48 3.79
N TYR A 52 -4.15 -8.91 2.62
CA TYR A 52 -3.76 -7.56 2.23
C TYR A 52 -4.27 -6.51 3.21
N GLN A 53 -5.53 -6.59 3.64
CA GLN A 53 -6.10 -5.68 4.64
C GLN A 53 -5.41 -5.80 6.00
N VAL A 54 -5.05 -7.01 6.42
CA VAL A 54 -4.30 -7.23 7.67
C VAL A 54 -2.91 -6.62 7.56
N ILE A 55 -2.21 -6.81 6.44
CA ILE A 55 -0.87 -6.24 6.22
C ILE A 55 -0.89 -4.71 6.25
N TYR A 56 -1.92 -4.07 5.68
CA TYR A 56 -2.03 -2.61 5.72
C TYR A 56 -2.34 -2.03 7.10
N LYS A 57 -2.90 -2.85 8.01
CA LYS A 57 -3.22 -2.45 9.39
C LYS A 57 -2.22 -2.99 10.42
N ILE A 58 -1.12 -3.60 9.96
CA ILE A 58 -0.04 -4.14 10.82
C ILE A 58 0.45 -3.14 11.87
N PRO A 59 0.64 -1.83 11.56
CA PRO A 59 1.21 -0.90 12.54
C PRO A 59 0.45 -0.84 13.85
N ALA A 60 -0.88 -0.87 13.80
CA ALA A 60 -1.71 -0.83 15.02
C ALA A 60 -1.68 -2.15 15.82
N TYR A 61 -1.30 -3.27 15.19
CA TYR A 61 -1.32 -4.61 15.79
C TYR A 61 0.07 -5.16 16.15
N VAL A 62 1.15 -4.65 15.56
CA VAL A 62 2.51 -5.06 15.89
C VAL A 62 2.97 -4.28 17.13
N GLY A 63 3.10 -4.97 18.26
CA GLY A 63 3.39 -4.37 19.57
C GLY A 63 4.60 -3.42 19.54
N SER A 64 5.72 -3.83 18.95
CA SER A 64 6.92 -3.00 18.89
C SER A 64 6.74 -1.69 18.12
N VAL A 65 6.00 -1.71 17.02
CA VAL A 65 5.69 -0.50 16.23
C VAL A 65 4.72 0.41 17.00
N ARG A 66 3.71 -0.20 17.60
CA ARG A 66 2.75 0.51 18.44
C ARG A 66 3.42 1.21 19.64
N ASP A 67 4.38 0.54 20.29
CA ASP A 67 5.10 1.09 21.44
C ASP A 67 5.95 2.30 21.05
N ILE A 68 6.62 2.26 19.88
CA ILE A 68 7.36 3.41 19.34
C ILE A 68 6.43 4.60 19.10
N LEU A 69 5.25 4.36 18.55
CA LEU A 69 4.30 5.43 18.20
C LEU A 69 3.44 5.92 19.39
N ALA A 70 3.39 5.17 20.50
CA ALA A 70 2.47 5.40 21.60
C ALA A 70 2.57 6.82 22.21
N SER A 71 3.79 7.34 22.37
CA SER A 71 4.01 8.68 22.94
C SER A 71 3.48 9.78 22.00
N ALA A 72 3.73 9.66 20.70
CA ALA A 72 3.21 10.60 19.69
C ALA A 72 1.69 10.52 19.57
N VAL A 73 1.10 9.31 19.58
CA VAL A 73 -0.36 9.11 19.55
C VAL A 73 -0.99 9.76 20.78
N THR A 74 -0.46 9.53 21.97
CA THR A 74 -0.98 10.14 23.22
C THR A 74 -0.92 11.65 23.17
N SER A 75 0.19 12.22 22.70
CA SER A 75 0.36 13.67 22.58
C SER A 75 -0.64 14.28 21.60
N ILE A 76 -0.79 13.68 20.42
CA ILE A 76 -1.72 14.16 19.37
C ILE A 76 -3.18 14.05 19.85
N THR A 77 -3.58 12.90 20.39
CA THR A 77 -4.97 12.68 20.82
C THR A 77 -5.37 13.52 22.03
N GLY A 78 -4.40 14.07 22.77
CA GLY A 78 -4.59 15.04 23.85
C GLY A 78 -4.93 16.46 23.35
N VAL A 79 -4.71 16.77 22.08
CA VAL A 79 -5.01 18.10 21.52
C VAL A 79 -6.48 18.20 21.16
N ASN A 80 -7.14 19.29 21.56
CA ASN A 80 -8.51 19.54 21.16
C ASN A 80 -8.62 19.72 19.64
N GLY A 81 -9.56 19.02 19.01
CA GLY A 81 -9.76 19.09 17.55
C GLY A 81 -8.69 18.35 16.73
N TYR A 82 -7.89 17.49 17.35
CA TYR A 82 -6.84 16.73 16.64
C TYR A 82 -7.35 15.99 15.40
N THR A 83 -8.58 15.51 15.44
CA THR A 83 -9.19 14.80 14.30
C THR A 83 -9.28 15.67 13.07
N ASP A 84 -9.75 16.91 13.21
CA ASP A 84 -9.88 17.85 12.11
C ASP A 84 -8.51 18.26 11.58
N ILE A 85 -7.54 18.47 12.48
CA ILE A 85 -6.15 18.78 12.13
C ILE A 85 -5.54 17.65 11.29
N LEU A 86 -5.71 16.40 11.72
CA LEU A 86 -5.20 15.25 10.98
C LEU A 86 -5.93 15.05 9.64
N GLN A 87 -7.26 15.27 9.61
CA GLN A 87 -8.04 15.19 8.37
C GLN A 87 -7.59 16.23 7.35
N GLN A 88 -7.35 17.47 7.81
CA GLN A 88 -6.80 18.53 6.97
C GLN A 88 -5.40 18.15 6.47
N PHE A 89 -4.54 17.66 7.34
CA PHE A 89 -3.19 17.20 6.98
C PHE A 89 -3.22 16.10 5.90
N ILE A 90 -4.10 15.11 6.03
CA ILE A 90 -4.30 14.03 5.04
C ILE A 90 -4.69 14.63 3.68
N THR A 91 -5.60 15.60 3.69
CA THR A 91 -6.09 16.26 2.48
C THR A 91 -5.00 17.07 1.80
N ASP A 92 -4.30 17.91 2.55
CA ASP A 92 -3.25 18.80 2.03
C ASP A 92 -2.06 18.01 1.45
N ASN A 93 -1.73 16.90 2.09
CA ASN A 93 -0.65 15.98 1.64
C ASN A 93 -1.11 14.92 0.64
N LYS A 94 -2.37 14.93 0.19
CA LYS A 94 -2.96 14.00 -0.78
C LYS A 94 -2.75 12.53 -0.41
N MET A 95 -2.90 12.18 0.86
CA MET A 95 -2.69 10.84 1.40
C MET A 95 -3.90 9.93 1.12
N THR A 96 -4.08 9.51 -0.12
CA THR A 96 -5.27 8.77 -0.59
C THR A 96 -5.46 7.38 0.03
N ARG A 97 -4.41 6.81 0.64
CA ARG A 97 -4.43 5.47 1.25
C ARG A 97 -4.70 5.47 2.74
N VAL A 98 -4.69 6.65 3.36
CA VAL A 98 -4.89 6.80 4.81
C VAL A 98 -6.30 7.29 5.08
N GLN A 99 -7.00 6.60 5.97
CA GLN A 99 -8.33 6.98 6.42
C GLN A 99 -8.39 6.90 7.94
N LEU A 100 -8.91 7.96 8.56
CA LEU A 100 -9.14 7.96 10.01
C LEU A 100 -10.45 7.20 10.30
N ILE A 101 -10.36 6.18 11.13
CA ILE A 101 -11.53 5.46 11.65
C ILE A 101 -12.04 6.24 12.85
N MET A 102 -13.32 6.61 12.79
CA MET A 102 -13.95 7.46 13.78
C MET A 102 -14.66 6.62 14.86
N ASP A 103 -14.60 7.10 16.09
CA ASP A 103 -15.46 6.71 17.20
C ASP A 103 -16.19 7.96 17.68
N GLY A 104 -17.46 8.07 17.32
CA GLY A 104 -18.21 9.33 17.44
C GLY A 104 -17.57 10.45 16.59
N SER A 105 -17.16 11.54 17.23
CA SER A 105 -16.53 12.70 16.59
C SER A 105 -14.99 12.66 16.59
N LYS A 106 -14.39 11.63 17.14
CA LYS A 106 -12.92 11.53 17.30
C LYS A 106 -12.35 10.36 16.52
N ALA A 107 -11.17 10.56 15.95
CA ALA A 107 -10.41 9.47 15.36
C ALA A 107 -9.91 8.50 16.45
N THR A 108 -9.98 7.20 16.18
CA THR A 108 -9.50 6.18 17.12
C THR A 108 -7.99 6.22 17.23
N SER A 109 -7.44 5.90 18.41
CA SER A 109 -5.98 5.82 18.63
C SER A 109 -5.29 4.86 17.65
N ASN A 110 -5.95 3.77 17.28
CA ASN A 110 -5.42 2.83 16.30
C ASN A 110 -5.31 3.48 14.91
N SER A 111 -6.31 4.26 14.47
CA SER A 111 -6.22 4.94 13.18
C SER A 111 -5.21 6.08 13.17
N VAL A 112 -4.96 6.72 14.31
CA VAL A 112 -3.86 7.69 14.46
C VAL A 112 -2.51 6.98 14.38
N THR A 113 -2.38 5.79 14.96
CA THR A 113 -1.17 4.94 14.83
C THR A 113 -0.91 4.60 13.37
N ASP A 114 -1.93 4.14 12.63
CA ASP A 114 -1.82 3.81 11.21
C ASP A 114 -1.47 5.04 10.35
N PHE A 115 -2.06 6.19 10.67
CA PHE A 115 -1.73 7.46 10.04
C PHE A 115 -0.26 7.83 10.24
N LEU A 116 0.24 7.80 11.48
CA LEU A 116 1.63 8.15 11.80
C LEU A 116 2.63 7.20 11.12
N TYR A 117 2.31 5.90 11.07
CA TYR A 117 3.16 4.93 10.40
C TYR A 117 3.25 5.15 8.89
N ALA A 118 2.19 5.66 8.27
CA ALA A 118 2.13 5.91 6.83
C ALA A 118 2.85 7.20 6.41
N LEU A 119 3.34 8.01 7.35
CA LEU A 119 4.03 9.27 7.05
C LEU A 119 5.42 9.03 6.47
N SER A 120 5.72 9.71 5.37
CA SER A 120 7.08 9.84 4.86
C SER A 120 7.92 10.77 5.76
N PRO A 121 9.26 10.71 5.66
CA PRO A 121 10.12 11.59 6.46
C PRO A 121 9.82 13.08 6.32
N SER A 122 9.46 13.52 5.11
CA SER A 122 9.06 14.92 4.85
C SER A 122 7.73 15.27 5.53
N GLN A 123 6.78 14.34 5.53
CA GLN A 123 5.49 14.55 6.19
C GLN A 123 5.60 14.55 7.72
N TRP A 124 6.50 13.74 8.30
CA TRP A 124 6.82 13.81 9.72
C TRP A 124 7.32 15.18 10.13
N LYS A 125 8.23 15.78 9.33
CA LYS A 125 8.72 17.13 9.54
C LYS A 125 7.58 18.15 9.48
N THR A 126 6.76 18.10 8.45
CA THR A 126 5.60 19.00 8.30
C THR A 126 4.62 18.87 9.46
N LEU A 127 4.36 17.64 9.94
CA LEU A 127 3.49 17.40 11.09
C LEU A 127 4.08 18.01 12.37
N ALA A 128 5.38 17.86 12.61
CA ALA A 128 6.07 18.42 13.77
C ALA A 128 6.12 19.95 13.75
N GLU A 129 6.06 20.57 12.57
CA GLU A 129 6.01 22.03 12.36
C GLU A 129 4.57 22.60 12.47
N THR A 130 3.55 21.75 12.61
CA THR A 130 2.16 22.18 12.80
C THR A 130 2.00 22.94 14.11
N SER A 131 1.50 24.15 14.06
CA SER A 131 1.44 25.06 15.23
C SER A 131 0.69 24.48 16.42
N GLN A 132 -0.35 23.69 16.20
CA GLN A 132 -1.14 23.02 17.24
C GLN A 132 -0.35 21.92 17.97
N PHE A 133 0.76 21.45 17.39
CA PHE A 133 1.61 20.40 17.92
C PHE A 133 2.96 20.93 18.44
N ALA A 134 3.15 22.25 18.49
CA ALA A 134 4.39 22.90 18.90
C ALA A 134 4.85 22.50 20.34
N GLY A 135 3.91 22.15 21.22
CA GLY A 135 4.22 21.76 22.60
C GLY A 135 4.93 20.40 22.73
N PHE A 136 4.96 19.57 21.68
CA PHE A 136 5.58 18.24 21.69
C PHE A 136 6.34 17.90 20.39
N THR A 137 6.86 18.92 19.72
CA THR A 137 7.70 18.80 18.52
C THR A 137 8.87 17.83 18.72
N ASP A 138 9.52 17.86 19.87
CA ASP A 138 10.64 16.95 20.19
C ASP A 138 10.19 15.49 20.27
N THR A 139 9.00 15.23 20.83
CA THR A 139 8.39 13.89 20.85
C THR A 139 8.10 13.40 19.45
N LEU A 140 7.55 14.23 18.57
CA LEU A 140 7.30 13.87 17.18
C LEU A 140 8.59 13.59 16.42
N ASN A 141 9.62 14.42 16.60
CA ASN A 141 10.91 14.25 15.93
C ASN A 141 11.65 12.98 16.41
N SER A 142 11.64 12.69 17.72
CA SER A 142 12.25 11.47 18.24
C SER A 142 11.52 10.22 17.76
N THR A 143 10.19 10.23 17.78
CA THR A 143 9.35 9.14 17.25
C THR A 143 9.59 8.93 15.74
N ALA A 144 9.67 10.01 14.97
CA ALA A 144 9.97 9.96 13.54
C ALA A 144 11.33 9.29 13.25
N LYS A 145 12.34 9.60 14.07
CA LYS A 145 13.67 8.99 13.98
C LYS A 145 13.62 7.49 14.30
N GLU A 146 12.96 7.08 15.36
CA GLU A 146 12.84 5.68 15.74
C GLU A 146 12.07 4.87 14.69
N ILE A 147 10.93 5.37 14.21
CA ILE A 147 10.16 4.68 13.20
C ILE A 147 10.90 4.58 11.86
N SER A 148 11.72 5.58 11.52
CA SER A 148 12.53 5.55 10.30
C SER A 148 13.54 4.39 10.29
N HIS A 149 14.05 3.96 11.44
CA HIS A 149 14.92 2.79 11.54
C HIS A 149 14.16 1.50 11.25
N VAL A 150 12.91 1.39 11.68
CA VAL A 150 12.05 0.22 11.41
C VAL A 150 11.62 0.19 9.94
N GLN A 151 11.38 1.35 9.33
CA GLN A 151 10.95 1.48 7.95
C GLN A 151 12.09 1.42 6.93
N ASN A 152 13.35 1.48 7.39
CA ASN A 152 14.50 1.49 6.48
C ASN A 152 14.91 0.05 6.14
N PHE A 153 14.70 -0.32 4.89
CA PHE A 153 15.09 -1.62 4.34
C PHE A 153 16.11 -1.41 3.21
N PHE A 154 17.34 -1.85 3.41
CA PHE A 154 18.46 -1.67 2.46
C PHE A 154 18.68 -0.21 2.00
N GLY A 155 18.46 0.75 2.90
CA GLY A 155 18.60 2.18 2.56
C GLY A 155 17.37 2.80 1.87
N LEU A 156 16.31 2.03 1.67
CA LEU A 156 15.02 2.51 1.17
C LEU A 156 14.04 2.62 2.33
N ASN A 157 13.36 3.76 2.45
CA ASN A 157 12.23 3.88 3.36
C ASN A 157 10.98 3.29 2.72
N ILE A 158 10.38 2.27 3.33
CA ILE A 158 9.19 1.59 2.81
C ILE A 158 7.93 2.47 2.81
N ALA A 159 7.93 3.59 3.53
CA ALA A 159 6.86 4.58 3.50
C ALA A 159 6.97 5.53 2.29
N ASP A 160 8.13 5.62 1.65
CA ASP A 160 8.34 6.45 0.48
C ASP A 160 7.84 5.78 -0.82
N GLN A 161 7.46 6.60 -1.77
CA GLN A 161 7.13 6.10 -3.10
C GLN A 161 8.42 5.78 -3.89
N PRO A 162 8.50 4.66 -4.63
CA PRO A 162 9.67 4.33 -5.46
C PRO A 162 10.07 5.44 -6.44
N LEU A 163 9.09 6.21 -6.93
CA LEU A 163 9.31 7.34 -7.83
C LEU A 163 10.14 8.46 -7.19
N THR A 164 10.12 8.59 -5.87
CA THR A 164 10.92 9.58 -5.13
C THR A 164 12.41 9.31 -5.30
N TYR A 165 12.82 8.04 -5.20
CA TYR A 165 14.22 7.63 -5.38
C TYR A 165 14.67 7.75 -6.84
N ILE A 166 13.78 7.47 -7.79
CA ILE A 166 14.06 7.66 -9.22
C ILE A 166 14.31 9.14 -9.52
N LYS A 167 13.43 10.03 -9.05
CA LYS A 167 13.60 11.47 -9.22
C LYS A 167 14.87 12.00 -8.54
N ALA A 168 15.17 11.52 -7.33
CA ALA A 168 16.38 11.89 -6.60
C ALA A 168 17.65 11.52 -7.37
N ALA A 169 17.67 10.36 -8.06
CA ALA A 169 18.80 9.94 -8.88
C ALA A 169 19.08 10.91 -10.05
N PHE A 170 18.05 11.48 -10.65
CA PHE A 170 18.22 12.49 -11.73
C PHE A 170 18.71 13.85 -11.22
N VAL A 171 18.59 14.13 -9.93
CA VAL A 171 18.98 15.42 -9.30
C VAL A 171 20.30 15.28 -8.52
N GLY A 172 21.09 14.21 -8.75
CA GLY A 172 22.37 13.99 -8.09
C GLY A 172 22.34 13.07 -6.86
N GLY A 173 21.24 12.33 -6.68
CA GLY A 173 21.08 11.30 -5.65
C GLY A 173 21.78 9.98 -6.02
N SER A 174 21.69 8.99 -5.12
CA SER A 174 22.30 7.67 -5.33
C SER A 174 21.58 6.89 -6.43
N ALA A 175 22.24 6.69 -7.56
CA ALA A 175 21.74 5.86 -8.66
C ALA A 175 21.47 4.41 -8.24
N LEU A 176 22.22 3.89 -7.26
CA LEU A 176 22.05 2.55 -6.71
C LEU A 176 20.70 2.38 -6.02
N LEU A 177 20.26 3.37 -5.23
CA LEU A 177 18.94 3.34 -4.58
C LEU A 177 17.81 3.41 -5.60
N ALA A 178 17.97 4.15 -6.70
CA ALA A 178 16.97 4.19 -7.78
C ALA A 178 16.87 2.82 -8.49
N ILE A 179 17.99 2.15 -8.73
CA ILE A 179 18.01 0.81 -9.34
C ILE A 179 17.31 -0.20 -8.42
N VAL A 180 17.61 -0.19 -7.12
CA VAL A 180 16.94 -1.08 -6.14
C VAL A 180 15.44 -0.80 -6.06
N ALA A 181 15.04 0.48 -6.06
CA ALA A 181 13.63 0.88 -6.04
C ALA A 181 12.83 0.44 -7.29
N ILE A 182 13.51 0.28 -8.44
CA ILE A 182 12.90 -0.24 -9.68
C ILE A 182 12.87 -1.77 -9.67
N LEU A 183 13.93 -2.41 -9.17
CA LEU A 183 14.05 -3.88 -9.18
C LEU A 183 13.04 -4.56 -8.26
N ILE A 184 12.76 -3.99 -7.07
CA ILE A 184 11.81 -4.58 -6.11
C ILE A 184 10.43 -4.86 -6.75
N PRO A 185 9.74 -3.89 -7.38
CA PRO A 185 8.42 -4.14 -7.99
C PRO A 185 8.47 -4.99 -9.27
N ILE A 186 9.66 -5.16 -9.89
CA ILE A 186 9.81 -6.03 -11.08
C ILE A 186 10.04 -7.49 -10.67
N LEU A 187 10.68 -7.72 -9.53
CA LEU A 187 10.98 -9.06 -9.02
C LEU A 187 9.88 -9.64 -8.11
N ALA A 188 8.95 -8.80 -7.64
CA ALA A 188 7.79 -9.20 -6.84
C ALA A 188 6.60 -9.59 -7.72
#